data_5418d6bed4b7bd78a29cf66635293a45
#
_entry.id   5418d6bed4b7bd78a29cf66635293a45
#
_cell.length_a   1.000
_cell.length_b   1.000
_cell.length_c   1.000
_cell.angle_alpha   90.00
_cell.angle_beta   90.00
_cell.angle_gamma   90.00
#
_symmetry.space_group_name_H-M   'P 1'
#
loop_
_entity.id
_entity.type
_entity.pdbx_description
1 polymer ?
#
loop_
_entity_poly.entity_id
_entity_poly.type
_entity_poly.pdbx_seq_one_letter_code
_entity_poly.pdbx_strand_id
1 'polypeptide(L)'
;MEEWKKSTRKEVVEQKLIAKSANAQFESLKNQLDPHFLFNSLNVLSALIDENPDQAQRFTASMSKIYRYVLEQKDKELVTVEEELDFAKTYCNLLKTRFEDSVNFEFQVDEKEKKSFVVTLSLQLLLENCIKHNFATAQKPLNIKIYSENGYLLIENNLMAREQVKESAGIGLSNIVQRYSLLTKQNVFIEKSEDFFRVKIPILTQKITAMTTQLSHEQMAYEKASKRVEELKGFYGNLISYCIFIPFLIFINFQTSPQYYWFWWPMLGWGIGLISHGIKTFGIGTDWEERQIKKYMEREEENAKKLK
;
A
#
# COMPACT_ATOMS: atom_id res chain seq x y z
N MET A 1 -14.16 -40.51 19.34
CA MET A 1 -13.95 -40.21 17.90
C MET A 1 -14.32 -38.80 17.51
N GLU A 2 -15.40 -38.22 18.02
CA GLU A 2 -15.81 -36.83 17.70
C GLU A 2 -14.88 -35.76 18.29
N GLU A 3 -14.38 -35.96 19.52
CA GLU A 3 -13.45 -34.99 20.14
C GLU A 3 -12.09 -34.90 19.40
N TRP A 4 -11.56 -36.02 18.91
CA TRP A 4 -10.33 -36.05 18.13
C TRP A 4 -10.49 -35.31 16.79
N LYS A 5 -11.63 -35.51 16.09
CA LYS A 5 -11.95 -34.76 14.86
C LYS A 5 -12.10 -33.25 15.10
N LYS A 6 -12.61 -32.86 16.27
CA LYS A 6 -12.75 -31.45 16.66
C LYS A 6 -11.42 -30.80 16.99
N SER A 7 -10.49 -31.54 17.66
CA SER A 7 -9.14 -31.08 17.94
C SER A 7 -8.32 -30.87 16.66
N THR A 8 -8.32 -31.87 15.77
CA THR A 8 -7.57 -31.81 14.49
C THR A 8 -8.12 -30.69 13.57
N ARG A 9 -9.41 -30.44 13.60
CA ARG A 9 -10.03 -29.34 12.82
C ARG A 9 -9.66 -27.95 13.38
N LYS A 10 -9.49 -27.83 14.71
CA LYS A 10 -9.01 -26.61 15.35
C LYS A 10 -7.56 -26.30 14.97
N GLU A 11 -6.66 -27.30 15.08
CA GLU A 11 -5.26 -27.16 14.69
C GLU A 11 -5.11 -26.78 13.21
N VAL A 12 -5.90 -27.37 12.32
CA VAL A 12 -5.88 -27.03 10.89
C VAL A 12 -6.39 -25.59 10.63
N VAL A 13 -7.39 -25.13 11.39
CA VAL A 13 -7.88 -23.73 11.26
C VAL A 13 -6.87 -22.75 11.83
N GLU A 14 -6.26 -23.07 12.95
CA GLU A 14 -5.21 -22.25 13.57
C GLU A 14 -3.96 -22.14 12.68
N GLN A 15 -3.49 -23.28 12.14
CA GLN A 15 -2.40 -23.29 11.15
C GLN A 15 -2.75 -22.51 9.88
N LYS A 16 -3.99 -22.56 9.39
CA LYS A 16 -4.45 -21.76 8.25
C LYS A 16 -4.51 -20.26 8.58
N LEU A 17 -4.90 -19.89 9.79
CA LEU A 17 -4.89 -18.49 10.26
C LEU A 17 -3.48 -17.96 10.39
N ILE A 18 -2.57 -18.73 10.98
CA ILE A 18 -1.13 -18.39 11.10
C ILE A 18 -0.51 -18.28 9.71
N ALA A 19 -0.77 -19.24 8.82
CA ALA A 19 -0.28 -19.20 7.43
C ALA A 19 -0.85 -18.00 6.66
N LYS A 20 -2.13 -17.65 6.86
CA LYS A 20 -2.77 -16.50 6.20
C LYS A 20 -2.22 -15.17 6.75
N SER A 21 -1.97 -15.10 8.06
CA SER A 21 -1.31 -13.94 8.70
C SER A 21 0.14 -13.81 8.24
N ALA A 22 0.90 -14.91 8.21
CA ALA A 22 2.27 -14.94 7.70
C ALA A 22 2.34 -14.57 6.21
N ASN A 23 1.41 -15.06 5.39
CA ASN A 23 1.32 -14.68 3.98
C ASN A 23 0.93 -13.20 3.79
N ALA A 24 0.01 -12.67 4.60
CA ALA A 24 -0.34 -11.25 4.56
C ALA A 24 0.82 -10.37 5.01
N GLN A 25 1.57 -10.78 6.02
CA GLN A 25 2.81 -10.12 6.45
C GLN A 25 3.91 -10.24 5.39
N PHE A 26 4.06 -11.40 4.76
CA PHE A 26 5.02 -11.61 3.67
C PHE A 26 4.67 -10.79 2.42
N GLU A 27 3.40 -10.73 2.01
CA GLU A 27 2.94 -9.87 0.91
C GLU A 27 3.11 -8.38 1.25
N SER A 28 2.84 -7.95 2.48
CA SER A 28 3.11 -6.60 2.95
C SER A 28 4.62 -6.29 2.90
N LEU A 29 5.46 -7.22 3.35
CA LEU A 29 6.92 -7.09 3.30
C LEU A 29 7.45 -7.06 1.86
N LYS A 30 6.92 -7.93 0.99
CA LYS A 30 7.25 -7.98 -0.44
C LYS A 30 6.87 -6.69 -1.17
N ASN A 31 5.77 -6.05 -0.77
CA ASN A 31 5.33 -4.77 -1.35
C ASN A 31 6.13 -3.56 -0.83
N GLN A 32 6.82 -3.68 0.32
CA GLN A 32 7.69 -2.65 0.87
C GLN A 32 9.11 -2.70 0.29
N LEU A 33 9.53 -3.87 -0.19
CA LEU A 33 10.79 -4.06 -0.91
C LEU A 33 10.46 -4.06 -2.40
N ASP A 34 10.87 -3.03 -3.14
CA ASP A 34 10.76 -3.07 -4.60
C ASP A 34 11.55 -4.28 -5.14
N PRO A 35 10.88 -5.33 -5.66
CA PRO A 35 11.57 -6.51 -6.17
C PRO A 35 12.51 -6.15 -7.33
N HIS A 36 12.14 -5.14 -8.11
CA HIS A 36 12.93 -4.67 -9.23
C HIS A 36 14.21 -3.96 -8.75
N PHE A 37 14.16 -3.21 -7.65
CA PHE A 37 15.35 -2.64 -7.03
C PHE A 37 16.30 -3.74 -6.54
N LEU A 38 15.76 -4.79 -5.89
CA LEU A 38 16.55 -5.93 -5.43
C LEU A 38 17.24 -6.65 -6.59
N PHE A 39 16.50 -7.04 -7.63
CA PHE A 39 17.08 -7.73 -8.80
C PHE A 39 18.15 -6.88 -9.48
N ASN A 40 17.90 -5.58 -9.67
CA ASN A 40 18.87 -4.68 -10.26
C ASN A 40 20.13 -4.54 -9.40
N SER A 41 19.97 -4.47 -8.07
CA SER A 41 21.10 -4.39 -7.14
C SER A 41 21.94 -5.67 -7.16
N LEU A 42 21.31 -6.85 -7.25
CA LEU A 42 22.03 -8.12 -7.37
C LEU A 42 22.80 -8.22 -8.70
N ASN A 43 22.25 -7.71 -9.80
CA ASN A 43 22.94 -7.67 -11.08
C ASN A 43 24.19 -6.78 -11.02
N VAL A 44 24.06 -5.59 -10.41
CA VAL A 44 25.24 -4.69 -10.19
C VAL A 44 26.27 -5.35 -9.30
N LEU A 45 25.84 -6.00 -8.21
CA LEU A 45 26.74 -6.72 -7.31
C LEU A 45 27.48 -7.83 -8.06
N SER A 46 26.80 -8.60 -8.90
CA SER A 46 27.41 -9.67 -9.69
C SER A 46 28.52 -9.15 -10.61
N ALA A 47 28.29 -8.04 -11.29
CA ALA A 47 29.33 -7.39 -12.12
C ALA A 47 30.52 -6.89 -11.27
N LEU A 48 30.23 -6.23 -10.15
CA LEU A 48 31.27 -5.70 -9.26
C LEU A 48 32.16 -6.78 -8.63
N ILE A 49 31.66 -8.00 -8.41
CA ILE A 49 32.47 -9.11 -7.86
C ILE A 49 33.67 -9.39 -8.75
N ASP A 50 33.48 -9.36 -10.05
CA ASP A 50 34.53 -9.64 -11.03
C ASP A 50 35.40 -8.42 -11.32
N GLU A 51 34.79 -7.22 -11.38
CA GLU A 51 35.47 -5.99 -11.79
C GLU A 51 36.21 -5.28 -10.63
N ASN A 52 35.58 -5.20 -9.45
CA ASN A 52 36.07 -4.48 -8.28
C ASN A 52 35.53 -5.09 -6.97
N PRO A 53 36.21 -6.12 -6.42
CA PRO A 53 35.78 -6.82 -5.20
C PRO A 53 35.62 -5.90 -3.98
N ASP A 54 36.47 -4.88 -3.82
CA ASP A 54 36.36 -3.94 -2.71
C ASP A 54 35.10 -3.06 -2.83
N GLN A 55 34.73 -2.70 -4.03
CA GLN A 55 33.48 -1.97 -4.28
C GLN A 55 32.27 -2.89 -4.10
N ALA A 56 32.35 -4.18 -4.50
CA ALA A 56 31.31 -5.17 -4.25
C ALA A 56 31.04 -5.33 -2.75
N GLN A 57 32.08 -5.35 -1.94
CA GLN A 57 31.94 -5.44 -0.48
C GLN A 57 31.25 -4.20 0.11
N ARG A 58 31.65 -2.99 -0.31
CA ARG A 58 31.01 -1.73 0.12
C ARG A 58 29.55 -1.66 -0.34
N PHE A 59 29.27 -2.10 -1.55
CA PHE A 59 27.92 -2.17 -2.10
C PHE A 59 27.01 -3.11 -1.28
N THR A 60 27.51 -4.32 -0.96
CA THR A 60 26.81 -5.30 -0.13
C THR A 60 26.52 -4.74 1.27
N ALA A 61 27.48 -4.06 1.89
CA ALA A 61 27.31 -3.42 3.19
C ALA A 61 26.24 -2.32 3.15
N SER A 62 26.19 -1.54 2.07
CA SER A 62 25.18 -0.50 1.85
C SER A 62 23.79 -1.11 1.64
N MET A 63 23.67 -2.16 0.82
CA MET A 63 22.44 -2.93 0.68
C MET A 63 21.92 -3.45 2.01
N SER A 64 22.81 -4.08 2.81
CA SER A 64 22.44 -4.59 4.13
C SER A 64 21.89 -3.50 5.05
N LYS A 65 22.48 -2.29 5.04
CA LYS A 65 21.99 -1.13 5.82
C LYS A 65 20.61 -0.69 5.34
N ILE A 66 20.38 -0.60 4.03
CA ILE A 66 19.09 -0.22 3.45
C ILE A 66 18.01 -1.20 3.85
N TYR A 67 18.23 -2.49 3.65
CA TYR A 67 17.23 -3.52 3.99
C TYR A 67 16.94 -3.58 5.50
N ARG A 68 17.98 -3.44 6.33
CA ARG A 68 17.80 -3.37 7.78
C ARG A 68 16.93 -2.18 8.16
N TYR A 69 17.21 -1.00 7.64
CA TYR A 69 16.41 0.20 7.91
C TYR A 69 14.94 -0.01 7.52
N VAL A 70 14.66 -0.51 6.31
CA VAL A 70 13.30 -0.78 5.85
C VAL A 70 12.57 -1.75 6.79
N LEU A 71 13.25 -2.80 7.25
CA LEU A 71 12.69 -3.79 8.16
C LEU A 71 12.43 -3.22 9.57
N GLU A 72 13.36 -2.41 10.10
CA GLU A 72 13.25 -1.80 11.42
C GLU A 72 12.20 -0.69 11.49
N GLN A 73 11.97 0.01 10.36
CA GLN A 73 10.99 1.08 10.27
C GLN A 73 9.57 0.61 9.92
N LYS A 74 9.37 -0.70 9.75
CA LYS A 74 8.10 -1.30 9.32
C LYS A 74 6.88 -0.84 10.13
N ASP A 75 7.05 -0.69 11.45
CA ASP A 75 5.96 -0.36 12.38
C ASP A 75 5.96 1.13 12.79
N LYS A 76 6.87 1.94 12.23
CA LYS A 76 6.94 3.37 12.49
C LYS A 76 6.28 4.18 11.39
N GLU A 77 5.36 5.04 11.76
CA GLU A 77 4.73 5.98 10.84
C GLU A 77 5.60 7.21 10.58
N LEU A 78 6.34 7.65 11.61
CA LEU A 78 7.17 8.83 11.59
C LEU A 78 8.59 8.51 12.06
N VAL A 79 9.55 9.10 11.37
CA VAL A 79 10.98 9.11 11.72
C VAL A 79 11.49 10.56 11.76
N THR A 80 12.65 10.78 12.36
CA THR A 80 13.27 12.10 12.28
C THR A 80 13.75 12.39 10.87
N VAL A 81 13.77 13.67 10.50
CA VAL A 81 14.35 14.11 9.21
C VAL A 81 15.79 13.63 9.08
N GLU A 82 16.56 13.63 10.18
CA GLU A 82 17.93 13.13 10.21
C GLU A 82 18.02 11.64 9.84
N GLU A 83 17.21 10.78 10.46
CA GLU A 83 17.16 9.34 10.15
C GLU A 83 16.81 9.09 8.68
N GLU A 84 15.82 9.83 8.16
CA GLU A 84 15.38 9.71 6.76
C GLU A 84 16.44 10.22 5.77
N LEU A 85 17.17 11.29 6.11
CA LEU A 85 18.28 11.80 5.30
C LEU A 85 19.48 10.85 5.27
N ASP A 86 19.83 10.24 6.40
CA ASP A 86 20.95 9.31 6.47
C ASP A 86 20.66 8.02 5.69
N PHE A 87 19.40 7.57 5.75
CA PHE A 87 18.93 6.51 4.88
C PHE A 87 19.01 6.94 3.40
N ALA A 88 18.45 8.11 3.05
CA ALA A 88 18.45 8.63 1.68
C ALA A 88 19.88 8.78 1.12
N LYS A 89 20.86 9.26 1.90
CA LYS A 89 22.26 9.32 1.49
C LYS A 89 22.85 7.93 1.19
N THR A 90 22.53 6.93 2.05
CA THR A 90 22.99 5.55 1.83
C THR A 90 22.37 4.98 0.55
N TYR A 91 21.09 5.27 0.32
CA TYR A 91 20.36 4.87 -0.88
C TYR A 91 20.92 5.56 -2.14
N CYS A 92 21.17 6.87 -2.09
CA CYS A 92 21.81 7.63 -3.18
C CYS A 92 23.21 7.12 -3.53
N ASN A 93 24.03 6.74 -2.55
CA ASN A 93 25.33 6.15 -2.79
C ASN A 93 25.23 4.82 -3.56
N LEU A 94 24.21 4.02 -3.25
CA LEU A 94 23.96 2.77 -3.96
C LEU A 94 23.49 3.04 -5.40
N LEU A 95 22.62 4.04 -5.60
CA LEU A 95 22.21 4.49 -6.93
C LEU A 95 23.38 5.04 -7.75
N LYS A 96 24.32 5.80 -7.14
CA LYS A 96 25.55 6.29 -7.80
C LYS A 96 26.41 5.14 -8.31
N THR A 97 26.54 4.06 -7.58
CA THR A 97 27.29 2.88 -8.05
C THR A 97 26.67 2.26 -9.31
N ARG A 98 25.34 2.39 -9.47
CA ARG A 98 24.63 1.84 -10.63
C ARG A 98 24.59 2.80 -11.83
N PHE A 99 24.43 4.10 -11.58
CA PHE A 99 24.19 5.10 -12.60
C PHE A 99 25.40 6.00 -12.86
N GLU A 100 26.47 5.84 -12.07
CA GLU A 100 27.74 6.57 -12.16
C GLU A 100 27.53 8.09 -12.28
N ASP A 101 28.09 8.71 -13.30
CA ASP A 101 28.03 10.15 -13.57
C ASP A 101 26.69 10.61 -14.16
N SER A 102 25.76 9.67 -14.39
CA SER A 102 24.45 10.00 -14.95
C SER A 102 23.47 10.58 -13.91
N VAL A 103 23.77 10.50 -12.60
CA VAL A 103 22.90 11.02 -11.54
C VAL A 103 23.69 11.75 -10.47
N ASN A 104 23.26 12.97 -10.14
CA ASN A 104 23.84 13.80 -9.09
C ASN A 104 22.82 14.04 -7.98
N PHE A 105 23.30 14.02 -6.73
CA PHE A 105 22.48 14.27 -5.54
C PHE A 105 23.08 15.41 -4.73
N GLU A 106 22.23 16.35 -4.34
CA GLU A 106 22.57 17.49 -3.49
C GLU A 106 21.66 17.54 -2.28
N PHE A 107 22.23 17.73 -1.08
CA PHE A 107 21.49 17.78 0.19
C PHE A 107 21.74 19.11 0.88
N GLN A 108 20.70 19.91 1.07
CA GLN A 108 20.74 21.24 1.72
C GLN A 108 19.60 21.39 2.72
N VAL A 109 19.65 20.63 3.81
CA VAL A 109 18.62 20.65 4.84
C VAL A 109 19.14 21.33 6.10
N ASP A 110 18.36 22.27 6.61
CA ASP A 110 18.69 23.02 7.82
C ASP A 110 18.84 22.13 9.05
N GLU A 111 19.90 22.37 9.85
CA GLU A 111 20.16 21.61 11.08
C GLU A 111 18.98 21.66 12.08
N LYS A 112 18.22 22.78 12.09
CA LYS A 112 17.06 22.95 12.96
C LYS A 112 15.93 21.97 12.64
N GLU A 113 15.79 21.57 11.38
CA GLU A 113 14.72 20.72 10.91
C GLU A 113 15.06 19.23 11.03
N LYS A 114 16.34 18.87 11.19
CA LYS A 114 16.77 17.47 11.32
C LYS A 114 16.15 16.72 12.48
N LYS A 115 15.81 17.42 13.58
CA LYS A 115 15.14 16.85 14.77
C LYS A 115 13.63 16.75 14.64
N SER A 116 13.06 17.34 13.61
CA SER A 116 11.64 17.26 13.28
C SER A 116 11.32 15.91 12.60
N PHE A 117 10.06 15.66 12.32
CA PHE A 117 9.58 14.36 11.85
C PHE A 117 9.07 14.42 10.41
N VAL A 118 9.22 13.32 9.70
CA VAL A 118 8.63 13.07 8.38
C VAL A 118 8.02 11.67 8.34
N VAL A 119 7.17 11.42 7.36
CA VAL A 119 6.62 10.08 7.13
C VAL A 119 7.74 9.17 6.65
N THR A 120 7.85 8.02 7.28
CA THR A 120 8.88 7.00 7.00
C THR A 120 8.92 6.59 5.53
N LEU A 121 10.13 6.43 4.98
CA LEU A 121 10.40 6.01 3.59
C LEU A 121 9.84 6.96 2.51
N SER A 122 9.52 8.20 2.88
CA SER A 122 9.06 9.22 1.92
C SER A 122 10.15 9.60 0.93
N LEU A 123 11.39 9.81 1.40
CA LEU A 123 12.51 10.14 0.52
C LEU A 123 12.85 9.01 -0.44
N GLN A 124 12.80 7.75 0.01
CA GLN A 124 13.00 6.60 -0.87
C GLN A 124 12.01 6.61 -2.03
N LEU A 125 10.71 6.69 -1.74
CA LEU A 125 9.66 6.70 -2.77
C LEU A 125 9.82 7.86 -3.75
N LEU A 126 10.23 9.03 -3.27
CA LEU A 126 10.45 10.21 -4.11
C LEU A 126 11.71 10.08 -4.97
N LEU A 127 12.80 9.55 -4.42
CA LEU A 127 14.03 9.27 -5.17
C LEU A 127 13.80 8.19 -6.25
N GLU A 128 13.08 7.13 -5.93
CA GLU A 128 12.66 6.12 -6.90
C GLU A 128 11.84 6.73 -8.05
N ASN A 129 10.91 7.62 -7.73
CA ASN A 129 10.13 8.34 -8.74
C ASN A 129 11.02 9.20 -9.65
N CYS A 130 12.00 9.93 -9.09
CA CYS A 130 12.94 10.72 -9.88
C CYS A 130 13.71 9.85 -10.89
N ILE A 131 14.22 8.70 -10.45
CA ILE A 131 14.97 7.77 -11.32
C ILE A 131 14.06 7.09 -12.35
N LYS A 132 12.88 6.65 -11.93
CA LYS A 132 11.97 5.86 -12.77
C LYS A 132 11.42 6.66 -13.95
N HIS A 133 11.14 7.94 -13.74
CA HIS A 133 10.43 8.79 -14.70
C HIS A 133 11.35 9.66 -15.56
N ASN A 134 12.66 9.64 -15.31
CA ASN A 134 13.61 10.41 -16.08
C ASN A 134 14.62 9.50 -16.81
N PHE A 135 15.13 10.03 -17.93
CA PHE A 135 16.19 9.39 -18.68
C PHE A 135 17.50 10.13 -18.38
N ALA A 136 18.46 9.44 -17.77
CA ALA A 136 19.73 10.01 -17.37
C ALA A 136 20.87 9.43 -18.19
N THR A 137 21.79 10.27 -18.65
CA THR A 137 23.06 9.89 -19.31
C THR A 137 24.20 10.73 -18.75
N ALA A 138 25.44 10.30 -18.94
CA ALA A 138 26.60 11.06 -18.51
C ALA A 138 26.68 12.47 -19.18
N GLN A 139 26.15 12.62 -20.41
CA GLN A 139 26.12 13.92 -21.11
C GLN A 139 24.96 14.81 -20.64
N LYS A 140 23.86 14.21 -20.15
CA LYS A 140 22.71 14.90 -19.58
C LYS A 140 22.36 14.27 -18.25
N PRO A 141 23.06 14.63 -17.16
CA PRO A 141 22.84 14.02 -15.87
C PRO A 141 21.51 14.45 -15.25
N LEU A 142 20.88 13.53 -14.54
CA LEU A 142 19.74 13.81 -13.68
C LEU A 142 20.26 14.43 -12.38
N ASN A 143 19.90 15.67 -12.13
CA ASN A 143 20.27 16.40 -10.91
C ASN A 143 19.09 16.37 -9.95
N ILE A 144 19.27 15.79 -8.77
CA ILE A 144 18.27 15.67 -7.73
C ILE A 144 18.74 16.48 -6.53
N LYS A 145 17.91 17.45 -6.10
CA LYS A 145 18.15 18.28 -4.92
C LYS A 145 17.16 17.94 -3.82
N ILE A 146 17.68 17.78 -2.61
CA ILE A 146 16.90 17.58 -1.40
C ILE A 146 17.24 18.72 -0.47
N TYR A 147 16.24 19.55 -0.15
CA TYR A 147 16.47 20.74 0.67
C TYR A 147 15.24 21.05 1.52
N SER A 148 15.41 21.89 2.53
CA SER A 148 14.32 22.34 3.37
C SER A 148 14.00 23.80 3.13
N GLU A 149 12.73 24.13 3.09
CA GLU A 149 12.22 25.49 2.95
C GLU A 149 10.83 25.63 3.57
N ASN A 150 10.65 26.69 4.40
CA ASN A 150 9.35 27.07 4.98
C ASN A 150 8.60 25.92 5.70
N GLY A 151 9.34 25.03 6.39
CA GLY A 151 8.74 23.90 7.10
C GLY A 151 8.35 22.72 6.21
N TYR A 152 8.89 22.68 4.99
CA TYR A 152 8.76 21.58 4.06
C TYR A 152 10.11 20.99 3.72
N LEU A 153 10.15 19.68 3.54
CA LEU A 153 11.27 19.00 2.88
C LEU A 153 10.91 18.86 1.41
N LEU A 154 11.80 19.36 0.54
CA LEU A 154 11.59 19.44 -0.90
C LEU A 154 12.54 18.49 -1.62
N ILE A 155 12.00 17.77 -2.58
CA ILE A 155 12.74 16.93 -3.51
C ILE A 155 12.45 17.47 -4.91
N GLU A 156 13.50 17.90 -5.59
CA GLU A 156 13.42 18.51 -6.91
C GLU A 156 14.38 17.81 -7.88
N ASN A 157 13.93 17.57 -9.09
CA ASN A 157 14.79 17.09 -10.16
C ASN A 157 14.55 17.86 -11.46
N ASN A 158 15.60 18.00 -12.29
CA ASN A 158 15.46 18.48 -13.66
C ASN A 158 14.66 17.45 -14.48
N LEU A 159 13.77 17.95 -15.36
CA LEU A 159 12.93 17.09 -16.19
C LEU A 159 13.68 16.58 -17.41
N MET A 160 13.77 15.26 -17.50
CA MET A 160 14.22 14.53 -18.69
C MET A 160 13.23 13.41 -18.95
N ALA A 161 11.99 13.78 -19.27
CA ALA A 161 10.86 12.87 -19.31
C ALA A 161 11.13 11.69 -20.24
N ARG A 162 10.95 10.46 -19.74
CA ARG A 162 10.79 9.27 -20.56
C ARG A 162 9.44 9.37 -21.28
N GLU A 163 9.40 9.02 -22.56
CA GLU A 163 8.12 8.75 -23.22
C GLU A 163 7.37 7.69 -22.41
N GLN A 164 6.18 8.05 -21.92
CA GLN A 164 5.44 7.24 -20.96
C GLN A 164 4.99 5.93 -21.60
N VAL A 165 5.54 4.82 -21.13
CA VAL A 165 4.79 3.55 -21.12
C VAL A 165 3.70 3.72 -20.05
N LYS A 166 2.44 3.78 -20.50
CA LYS A 166 1.24 3.88 -19.66
C LYS A 166 1.29 2.85 -18.53
N GLU A 167 0.93 3.25 -17.30
CA GLU A 167 0.35 2.45 -16.22
C GLU A 167 0.99 2.45 -14.81
N SER A 168 2.06 3.18 -14.49
CA SER A 168 2.51 3.18 -13.10
C SER A 168 2.82 4.55 -12.47
N ALA A 169 2.47 5.64 -13.13
CA ALA A 169 2.92 6.99 -12.78
C ALA A 169 2.27 7.63 -11.52
N GLY A 170 1.31 7.00 -10.88
CA GLY A 170 0.52 7.63 -9.80
C GLY A 170 0.58 6.97 -8.42
N ILE A 171 0.93 5.69 -8.32
CA ILE A 171 0.73 4.90 -7.09
C ILE A 171 1.67 5.35 -5.96
N GLY A 172 2.95 5.58 -6.23
CA GLY A 172 3.92 5.99 -5.20
C GLY A 172 3.62 7.37 -4.60
N LEU A 173 3.34 8.36 -5.45
CA LEU A 173 3.01 9.72 -4.99
C LEU A 173 1.65 9.77 -4.29
N SER A 174 0.64 9.05 -4.79
CA SER A 174 -0.66 8.97 -4.12
C SER A 174 -0.55 8.35 -2.73
N ASN A 175 0.31 7.34 -2.54
CA ASN A 175 0.57 6.74 -1.24
C ASN A 175 1.20 7.75 -0.26
N ILE A 176 2.15 8.58 -0.71
CA ILE A 176 2.72 9.64 0.14
C ILE A 176 1.65 10.65 0.54
N VAL A 177 0.88 11.17 -0.43
CA VAL A 177 -0.20 12.13 -0.16
C VAL A 177 -1.21 11.55 0.84
N GLN A 178 -1.62 10.30 0.65
CA GLN A 178 -2.55 9.62 1.55
C GLN A 178 -1.97 9.45 2.96
N ARG A 179 -0.72 9.02 3.09
CA ARG A 179 -0.06 8.88 4.41
C ARG A 179 0.05 10.21 5.14
N TYR A 180 0.42 11.30 4.44
CA TYR A 180 0.47 12.64 5.05
C TYR A 180 -0.92 13.15 5.44
N SER A 181 -1.96 12.93 4.63
CA SER A 181 -3.32 13.36 4.95
C SER A 181 -3.90 12.70 6.21
N LEU A 182 -3.42 11.50 6.57
CA LEU A 182 -3.77 10.81 7.81
C LEU A 182 -3.10 11.41 9.04
N LEU A 183 -1.94 12.07 8.87
CA LEU A 183 -1.08 12.50 9.97
C LEU A 183 -1.13 14.02 10.22
N THR A 184 -1.46 14.82 9.22
CA THR A 184 -1.44 16.28 9.31
C THR A 184 -2.50 16.92 8.42
N LYS A 185 -2.89 18.16 8.77
CA LYS A 185 -3.72 19.02 7.90
C LYS A 185 -2.92 19.76 6.83
N GLN A 186 -1.59 19.67 6.88
CA GLN A 186 -0.72 20.26 5.86
C GLN A 186 -0.69 19.39 4.62
N ASN A 187 -0.79 20.01 3.46
CA ASN A 187 -0.84 19.30 2.19
C ASN A 187 0.57 18.99 1.64
N VAL A 188 0.68 17.89 0.95
CA VAL A 188 1.80 17.61 0.05
C VAL A 188 1.56 18.37 -1.25
N PHE A 189 2.56 19.10 -1.74
CA PHE A 189 2.46 19.84 -3.00
C PHE A 189 3.32 19.16 -4.06
N ILE A 190 2.78 19.06 -5.26
CA ILE A 190 3.46 18.49 -6.43
C ILE A 190 3.47 19.57 -7.50
N GLU A 191 4.66 20.04 -7.87
CA GLU A 191 4.87 21.08 -8.86
C GLU A 191 5.58 20.47 -10.07
N LYS A 192 5.06 20.73 -11.25
CA LYS A 192 5.67 20.31 -12.51
C LYS A 192 5.74 21.50 -13.44
N SER A 193 6.95 21.85 -13.87
CA SER A 193 7.20 22.85 -14.92
C SER A 193 7.78 22.17 -16.16
N GLU A 194 8.23 22.95 -17.14
CA GLU A 194 8.96 22.44 -18.31
C GLU A 194 10.36 21.94 -17.94
N ASP A 195 11.00 22.56 -16.94
CA ASP A 195 12.40 22.32 -16.57
C ASP A 195 12.59 21.41 -15.36
N PHE A 196 11.61 21.36 -14.44
CA PHE A 196 11.75 20.64 -13.19
C PHE A 196 10.44 19.96 -12.74
N PHE A 197 10.63 18.94 -11.92
CA PHE A 197 9.58 18.31 -11.11
C PHE A 197 9.97 18.42 -9.64
N ARG A 198 9.04 18.89 -8.79
CA ARG A 198 9.27 19.14 -7.37
C ARG A 198 8.13 18.61 -6.54
N VAL A 199 8.47 17.95 -5.45
CA VAL A 199 7.51 17.51 -4.42
C VAL A 199 7.90 18.15 -3.09
N LYS A 200 6.92 18.75 -2.41
CA LYS A 200 7.07 19.37 -1.08
C LYS A 200 6.28 18.53 -0.08
N ILE A 201 6.97 17.91 0.87
CA ILE A 201 6.38 17.15 1.96
C ILE A 201 6.49 17.92 3.28
N PRO A 202 5.43 18.00 4.09
CA PRO A 202 5.46 18.73 5.36
C PRO A 202 6.47 18.14 6.36
N ILE A 203 7.24 19.01 7.02
CA ILE A 203 8.06 18.67 8.18
C ILE A 203 7.20 18.84 9.43
N LEU A 204 7.09 17.78 10.24
CA LEU A 204 6.23 17.74 11.43
C LEU A 204 7.04 18.02 12.68
N THR A 205 6.66 19.06 13.42
CA THR A 205 7.40 19.54 14.60
C THR A 205 7.11 18.77 15.88
N GLN A 206 6.02 17.99 15.91
CA GLN A 206 5.64 17.17 17.06
C GLN A 206 5.33 15.74 16.62
N LYS A 207 5.71 14.79 17.46
CA LYS A 207 5.27 13.40 17.31
C LYS A 207 3.76 13.35 17.58
N ILE A 208 2.95 13.32 16.54
CA ILE A 208 1.48 13.33 16.65
C ILE A 208 1.03 11.96 17.18
N THR A 209 1.06 11.81 18.51
CA THR A 209 0.76 10.52 19.17
C THR A 209 -0.71 10.37 19.60
N ALA A 210 -1.48 11.43 19.66
CA ALA A 210 -2.83 11.37 20.24
C ALA A 210 -3.98 11.74 19.28
N MET A 211 -3.74 12.54 18.24
CA MET A 211 -4.81 13.03 17.36
C MET A 211 -5.06 12.09 16.18
N THR A 212 -4.06 11.29 15.81
CA THR A 212 -4.06 10.43 14.64
C THR A 212 -4.92 9.19 14.82
N THR A 213 -4.98 8.64 16.03
CA THR A 213 -5.77 7.42 16.30
C THR A 213 -7.28 7.68 16.12
N GLN A 214 -7.76 8.87 16.46
CA GLN A 214 -9.17 9.22 16.31
C GLN A 214 -9.55 9.53 14.87
N LEU A 215 -8.73 10.29 14.14
CA LEU A 215 -8.96 10.63 12.73
C LEU A 215 -8.81 9.42 11.80
N SER A 216 -7.86 8.52 12.06
CA SER A 216 -7.71 7.28 11.29
C SER A 216 -8.88 6.30 11.54
N HIS A 217 -9.41 6.24 12.76
CA HIS A 217 -10.61 5.48 13.08
C HIS A 217 -11.86 6.03 12.37
N GLU A 218 -12.04 7.34 12.34
CA GLU A 218 -13.18 7.98 11.64
C GLU A 218 -13.07 7.83 10.12
N GLN A 219 -11.88 7.95 9.55
CA GLN A 219 -11.67 7.75 8.10
C GLN A 219 -11.82 6.30 7.69
N MET A 220 -11.27 5.34 8.45
CA MET A 220 -11.49 3.91 8.22
C MET A 220 -12.97 3.53 8.40
N ALA A 221 -13.66 4.14 9.35
CA ALA A 221 -15.10 3.95 9.53
C ALA A 221 -15.88 4.53 8.35
N TYR A 222 -15.50 5.71 7.82
CA TYR A 222 -16.11 6.32 6.66
C TYR A 222 -15.87 5.49 5.37
N GLU A 223 -14.66 5.02 5.14
CA GLU A 223 -14.35 4.15 3.99
C GLU A 223 -15.10 2.81 4.06
N LYS A 224 -15.17 2.18 5.24
CA LYS A 224 -16.01 1.00 5.47
C LYS A 224 -17.48 1.29 5.20
N ALA A 225 -17.99 2.41 5.70
CA ALA A 225 -19.38 2.83 5.49
C ALA A 225 -19.65 3.13 4.02
N SER A 226 -18.74 3.81 3.31
CA SER A 226 -18.85 4.13 1.89
C SER A 226 -18.89 2.86 1.02
N LYS A 227 -17.98 1.91 1.25
CA LYS A 227 -18.01 0.60 0.57
C LYS A 227 -19.31 -0.16 0.81
N ARG A 228 -19.81 -0.13 2.04
CA ARG A 228 -21.07 -0.79 2.38
C ARG A 228 -22.28 -0.16 1.68
N VAL A 229 -22.28 1.17 1.54
CA VAL A 229 -23.30 1.90 0.76
C VAL A 229 -23.23 1.55 -0.73
N GLU A 230 -22.05 1.39 -1.27
CA GLU A 230 -21.84 1.01 -2.68
C GLU A 230 -22.30 -0.43 -2.95
N GLU A 231 -22.00 -1.38 -2.07
CA GLU A 231 -22.50 -2.75 -2.12
C GLU A 231 -24.03 -2.80 -2.03
N LEU A 232 -24.64 -2.01 -1.13
CA LEU A 232 -26.10 -1.89 -1.00
C LEU A 232 -26.73 -1.33 -2.27
N LYS A 233 -26.16 -0.27 -2.86
CA LYS A 233 -26.64 0.29 -4.13
C LYS A 233 -26.60 -0.74 -5.25
N GLY A 234 -25.52 -1.52 -5.34
CA GLY A 234 -25.39 -2.60 -6.32
C GLY A 234 -26.48 -3.67 -6.14
N PHE A 235 -26.75 -4.07 -4.90
CA PHE A 235 -27.80 -5.03 -4.60
C PHE A 235 -29.20 -4.51 -4.96
N TYR A 236 -29.54 -3.28 -4.53
CA TYR A 236 -30.87 -2.69 -4.83
C TYR A 236 -31.04 -2.45 -6.33
N GLY A 237 -29.99 -2.04 -7.07
CA GLY A 237 -30.05 -1.92 -8.52
C GLY A 237 -30.37 -3.26 -9.19
N ASN A 238 -29.74 -4.35 -8.75
CA ASN A 238 -30.00 -5.71 -9.26
C ASN A 238 -31.42 -6.19 -8.90
N LEU A 239 -31.89 -5.93 -7.68
CA LEU A 239 -33.25 -6.24 -7.22
C LEU A 239 -34.32 -5.50 -8.04
N ILE A 240 -34.15 -4.21 -8.27
CA ILE A 240 -35.07 -3.40 -9.09
C ILE A 240 -35.12 -3.96 -10.51
N SER A 241 -33.97 -4.27 -11.10
CA SER A 241 -33.90 -4.88 -12.43
C SER A 241 -34.66 -6.20 -12.47
N TYR A 242 -34.50 -7.07 -11.48
CA TYR A 242 -35.22 -8.33 -11.36
C TYR A 242 -36.74 -8.12 -11.28
N CYS A 243 -37.19 -7.19 -10.42
CA CYS A 243 -38.62 -6.87 -10.25
C CYS A 243 -39.28 -6.26 -11.48
N ILE A 244 -38.51 -5.64 -12.39
CA ILE A 244 -39.03 -5.11 -13.65
C ILE A 244 -39.03 -6.19 -14.74
N PHE A 245 -37.90 -6.87 -14.93
CA PHE A 245 -37.72 -7.79 -16.03
C PHE A 245 -38.52 -9.10 -15.89
N ILE A 246 -38.62 -9.66 -14.69
CA ILE A 246 -39.36 -10.93 -14.53
C ILE A 246 -40.85 -10.80 -14.84
N PRO A 247 -41.60 -9.77 -14.34
CA PRO A 247 -43.00 -9.57 -14.75
C PRO A 247 -43.12 -9.33 -16.28
N PHE A 248 -42.17 -8.63 -16.88
CA PHE A 248 -42.16 -8.42 -18.33
C PHE A 248 -41.98 -9.74 -19.10
N LEU A 249 -41.07 -10.63 -18.64
CA LEU A 249 -40.90 -11.95 -19.25
C LEU A 249 -42.15 -12.84 -19.07
N ILE A 250 -42.83 -12.78 -17.92
CA ILE A 250 -44.06 -13.46 -17.66
C ILE A 250 -45.13 -12.99 -18.66
N PHE A 251 -45.26 -11.67 -18.85
CA PHE A 251 -46.21 -11.09 -19.80
C PHE A 251 -45.94 -11.59 -21.23
N ILE A 252 -44.69 -11.58 -21.68
CA ILE A 252 -44.28 -12.10 -23.01
C ILE A 252 -44.63 -13.58 -23.12
N ASN A 253 -44.33 -14.37 -22.10
CA ASN A 253 -44.60 -15.80 -22.13
C ASN A 253 -46.08 -16.10 -22.35
N PHE A 254 -46.97 -15.40 -21.64
CA PHE A 254 -48.42 -15.59 -21.81
C PHE A 254 -48.91 -15.15 -23.20
N GLN A 255 -48.27 -14.17 -23.85
CA GLN A 255 -48.61 -13.74 -25.19
C GLN A 255 -48.10 -14.69 -26.29
N THR A 256 -46.95 -15.30 -26.08
CA THR A 256 -46.23 -16.06 -27.12
C THR A 256 -46.39 -17.57 -27.00
N SER A 257 -46.44 -18.09 -25.79
CA SER A 257 -46.41 -19.54 -25.54
C SER A 257 -47.16 -19.91 -24.25
N PRO A 258 -48.50 -19.77 -24.21
CA PRO A 258 -49.27 -19.97 -22.98
C PRO A 258 -49.29 -21.42 -22.48
N GLN A 259 -48.90 -22.39 -23.30
CA GLN A 259 -48.84 -23.79 -22.93
C GLN A 259 -47.53 -24.24 -22.31
N TYR A 260 -46.49 -23.42 -22.39
CA TYR A 260 -45.14 -23.72 -21.84
C TYR A 260 -44.59 -22.53 -21.08
N TYR A 261 -44.42 -22.67 -19.78
CA TYR A 261 -44.00 -21.62 -18.87
C TYR A 261 -42.48 -21.54 -18.81
N TRP A 262 -41.83 -21.00 -19.87
CA TRP A 262 -40.37 -20.91 -19.96
C TRP A 262 -39.78 -19.82 -19.05
N PHE A 263 -40.58 -18.88 -18.56
CA PHE A 263 -40.11 -17.78 -17.68
C PHE A 263 -39.56 -18.31 -16.34
N TRP A 264 -39.88 -19.53 -15.95
CA TRP A 264 -39.33 -20.13 -14.73
C TRP A 264 -37.79 -20.24 -14.76
N TRP A 265 -37.19 -20.49 -15.88
CA TRP A 265 -35.72 -20.67 -16.00
C TRP A 265 -34.96 -19.38 -15.71
N PRO A 266 -35.23 -18.23 -16.36
CA PRO A 266 -34.60 -16.97 -16.01
C PRO A 266 -34.99 -16.48 -14.61
N MET A 267 -36.21 -16.72 -14.14
CA MET A 267 -36.65 -16.33 -12.82
C MET A 267 -35.87 -17.07 -11.73
N LEU A 268 -35.70 -18.38 -11.82
CA LEU A 268 -34.94 -19.17 -10.84
C LEU A 268 -33.44 -18.89 -10.94
N GLY A 269 -32.89 -18.88 -12.15
CA GLY A 269 -31.45 -18.63 -12.35
C GLY A 269 -31.02 -17.26 -11.81
N TRP A 270 -31.72 -16.20 -12.18
CA TRP A 270 -31.41 -14.85 -11.68
C TRP A 270 -31.76 -14.70 -10.20
N GLY A 271 -32.85 -15.33 -9.71
CA GLY A 271 -33.24 -15.35 -8.29
C GLY A 271 -32.17 -15.94 -7.38
N ILE A 272 -31.56 -17.06 -7.76
CA ILE A 272 -30.44 -17.68 -7.02
C ILE A 272 -29.24 -16.70 -6.97
N GLY A 273 -28.92 -16.05 -8.09
CA GLY A 273 -27.88 -15.02 -8.15
C GLY A 273 -28.16 -13.83 -7.21
N LEU A 274 -29.43 -13.39 -7.17
CA LEU A 274 -29.87 -12.29 -6.30
C LEU A 274 -29.81 -12.69 -4.81
N ILE A 275 -30.20 -13.89 -4.46
CA ILE A 275 -30.10 -14.41 -3.09
C ILE A 275 -28.62 -14.49 -2.67
N SER A 276 -27.75 -15.03 -3.51
CA SER A 276 -26.31 -15.11 -3.25
C SER A 276 -25.69 -13.71 -3.05
N HIS A 277 -26.08 -12.74 -3.89
CA HIS A 277 -25.66 -11.35 -3.75
C HIS A 277 -26.19 -10.73 -2.45
N GLY A 278 -27.43 -11.00 -2.06
CA GLY A 278 -28.04 -10.55 -0.81
C GLY A 278 -27.32 -11.11 0.42
N ILE A 279 -27.03 -12.41 0.46
CA ILE A 279 -26.26 -13.04 1.54
C ILE A 279 -24.91 -12.35 1.72
N LYS A 280 -24.22 -12.03 0.62
CA LYS A 280 -22.93 -11.33 0.65
C LYS A 280 -23.07 -9.88 1.13
N THR A 281 -24.07 -9.14 0.63
CA THR A 281 -24.28 -7.71 0.94
C THR A 281 -24.78 -7.48 2.35
N PHE A 282 -25.71 -8.32 2.85
CA PHE A 282 -26.27 -8.17 4.20
C PHE A 282 -25.45 -8.91 5.28
N GLY A 283 -24.40 -9.61 4.90
CA GLY A 283 -23.47 -10.24 5.84
C GLY A 283 -24.14 -11.31 6.69
N ILE A 284 -25.06 -12.08 6.13
CA ILE A 284 -25.69 -13.19 6.84
C ILE A 284 -24.61 -14.24 7.15
N GLY A 285 -24.00 -14.13 8.34
CA GLY A 285 -22.89 -14.95 8.80
C GLY A 285 -21.71 -14.15 9.34
N THR A 286 -21.49 -12.90 8.96
CA THR A 286 -20.37 -12.07 9.46
C THR A 286 -20.53 -11.71 10.94
N ASP A 287 -21.72 -11.40 11.41
CA ASP A 287 -22.01 -11.14 12.84
C ASP A 287 -21.81 -12.39 13.72
N TRP A 288 -21.96 -13.57 13.14
CA TRP A 288 -21.67 -14.82 13.83
C TRP A 288 -20.15 -15.06 13.85
N GLU A 289 -19.44 -14.80 12.76
CA GLU A 289 -17.97 -14.89 12.70
C GLU A 289 -17.32 -13.91 13.66
N GLU A 290 -17.74 -12.64 13.67
CA GLU A 290 -17.21 -11.62 14.59
C GLU A 290 -17.47 -11.99 16.07
N ARG A 291 -18.65 -12.48 16.39
CA ARG A 291 -18.95 -12.98 17.74
C ARG A 291 -18.12 -14.20 18.13
N GLN A 292 -17.82 -15.08 17.20
CA GLN A 292 -16.94 -16.22 17.46
C GLN A 292 -15.48 -15.77 17.62
N ILE A 293 -15.00 -14.87 16.79
CA ILE A 293 -13.64 -14.29 16.90
C ILE A 293 -13.47 -13.61 18.27
N LYS A 294 -14.43 -12.78 18.68
CA LYS A 294 -14.38 -12.10 19.98
C LYS A 294 -14.38 -13.07 21.16
N LYS A 295 -15.21 -14.11 21.12
CA LYS A 295 -15.22 -15.19 22.12
C LYS A 295 -13.91 -15.95 22.21
N TYR A 296 -13.25 -16.16 21.07
CA TYR A 296 -11.95 -16.84 21.06
C TYR A 296 -10.83 -15.94 21.59
N MET A 297 -10.84 -14.65 21.26
CA MET A 297 -9.89 -13.69 21.82
C MET A 297 -10.00 -13.56 23.34
N GLU A 298 -11.21 -13.44 23.87
CA GLU A 298 -11.47 -13.38 25.32
C GLU A 298 -10.99 -14.64 26.05
N ARG A 299 -11.14 -15.82 25.45
CA ARG A 299 -10.62 -17.08 26.01
C ARG A 299 -9.09 -17.19 25.99
N GLU A 300 -8.45 -16.65 24.96
CA GLU A 300 -6.99 -16.63 24.89
C GLU A 300 -6.39 -15.69 25.93
N GLU A 301 -6.99 -14.51 26.14
CA GLU A 301 -6.60 -13.59 27.20
C GLU A 301 -6.76 -14.20 28.60
N GLU A 302 -7.83 -14.96 28.86
CA GLU A 302 -8.02 -15.69 30.11
C GLU A 302 -6.98 -16.79 30.32
N ASN A 303 -6.64 -17.53 29.25
CA ASN A 303 -5.65 -18.59 29.33
C ASN A 303 -4.22 -18.03 29.51
N ALA A 304 -3.89 -16.92 28.88
CA ALA A 304 -2.62 -16.22 29.07
C ALA A 304 -2.46 -15.64 30.49
N LYS A 305 -3.56 -15.23 31.13
CA LYS A 305 -3.58 -14.78 32.53
C LYS A 305 -3.43 -15.94 33.56
N LYS A 306 -3.81 -17.16 33.19
CA LYS A 306 -3.66 -18.36 34.05
C LYS A 306 -2.29 -19.01 33.99
N LEU A 307 -1.45 -18.63 33.01
CA LEU A 307 -0.09 -19.12 32.82
C LEU A 307 1.00 -18.18 33.40
N LYS A 308 0.60 -17.06 34.00
CA LYS A 308 1.43 -16.16 34.80
C LYS A 308 1.12 -16.38 36.29
#